data_a7ba80feb709db35f1af1a900d3eb646
#
_entry.id   a7ba80feb709db35f1af1a900d3eb646
#
_cell.length_a   1.000
_cell.length_b   1.000
_cell.length_c   1.000
_cell.angle_alpha   90.00
_cell.angle_beta   90.00
_cell.angle_gamma   90.00
#
_symmetry.space_group_name_H-M   'P 1'
#
loop_
_entity.id
_entity.type
_entity.pdbx_description
1 polymer ?
#
loop_
_entity_poly.entity_id
_entity_poly.type
_entity_poly.pdbx_seq_one_letter_code
_entity_poly.pdbx_strand_id
1 'polypeptide(L)'
;MKTHFIIKRFLLGLALLASCDFGAFAKVVLPVLVSDGMVLQRNAPLTIWGKADPSEKVCVKFQKKQYKVTADENGKWAVTLPAMKAGGPYSMTINDIVLNDILVGDVFLCSGQSNMELPVNRVMDKYADEIEGYENTSVRYVKVPYSYDFSQQKEDIRPVTWRPMTTENVKD
;
A
#
# COMPACT_ATOMS: atom_id res chain seq x y z
N MET A 1 -12.20 -43.01 -48.71
CA MET A 1 -13.15 -41.94 -48.33
C MET A 1 -13.43 -41.85 -46.81
N LYS A 2 -12.96 -42.77 -45.99
CA LYS A 2 -13.16 -42.73 -44.51
C LYS A 2 -12.04 -42.03 -43.71
N THR A 3 -10.86 -41.90 -44.28
CA THR A 3 -9.66 -41.37 -43.61
C THR A 3 -9.67 -39.82 -43.48
N HIS A 4 -10.25 -39.10 -44.44
CA HIS A 4 -10.35 -37.64 -44.43
C HIS A 4 -11.34 -37.11 -43.38
N PHE A 5 -12.30 -37.92 -42.94
CA PHE A 5 -13.32 -37.49 -41.96
C PHE A 5 -12.81 -37.56 -40.53
N ILE A 6 -11.85 -38.40 -40.24
CA ILE A 6 -11.24 -38.54 -38.90
C ILE A 6 -10.25 -37.41 -38.63
N ILE A 7 -9.48 -37.01 -39.64
CA ILE A 7 -8.49 -35.92 -39.52
C ILE A 7 -9.17 -34.54 -39.26
N LYS A 8 -10.33 -34.28 -39.92
CA LYS A 8 -11.08 -33.04 -39.67
C LYS A 8 -11.69 -32.97 -38.27
N ARG A 9 -12.06 -34.07 -37.65
CA ARG A 9 -12.58 -34.11 -36.28
C ARG A 9 -11.47 -33.93 -35.25
N PHE A 10 -10.25 -34.37 -35.52
CA PHE A 10 -9.10 -34.20 -34.65
C PHE A 10 -8.57 -32.74 -34.64
N LEU A 11 -8.60 -32.09 -35.80
CA LEU A 11 -8.22 -30.67 -35.93
C LEU A 11 -9.23 -29.70 -35.29
N LEU A 12 -10.53 -30.07 -35.26
CA LEU A 12 -11.56 -29.28 -34.59
C LEU A 12 -11.51 -29.43 -33.06
N GLY A 13 -11.06 -30.55 -32.54
CA GLY A 13 -10.87 -30.79 -31.11
C GLY A 13 -9.63 -30.12 -30.55
N LEU A 14 -8.60 -29.87 -31.35
CA LEU A 14 -7.37 -29.23 -30.92
C LEU A 14 -7.48 -27.70 -30.90
N ALA A 15 -8.42 -27.13 -31.68
CA ALA A 15 -8.67 -25.69 -31.71
C ALA A 15 -9.49 -25.19 -30.49
N LEU A 16 -10.14 -26.10 -29.74
CA LEU A 16 -10.94 -25.71 -28.54
C LEU A 16 -10.13 -25.71 -27.22
N LEU A 17 -8.87 -26.14 -27.26
CA LEU A 17 -8.00 -26.20 -26.06
C LEU A 17 -7.00 -25.06 -25.97
N ALA A 18 -7.06 -24.07 -26.87
CA ALA A 18 -6.12 -22.94 -26.91
C ALA A 18 -6.71 -21.59 -26.40
N SER A 19 -7.88 -21.61 -25.79
CA SER A 19 -8.33 -20.50 -24.97
C SER A 19 -7.83 -20.69 -23.52
N CYS A 20 -6.52 -20.72 -23.31
CA CYS A 20 -5.97 -20.25 -22.07
C CYS A 20 -6.29 -18.76 -22.02
N ASP A 21 -7.36 -18.39 -21.34
CA ASP A 21 -7.50 -17.05 -20.81
C ASP A 21 -6.23 -16.79 -19.97
N PHE A 22 -5.21 -16.26 -20.61
CA PHE A 22 -4.24 -15.44 -19.89
C PHE A 22 -5.05 -14.27 -19.38
N GLY A 23 -5.66 -14.45 -18.22
CA GLY A 23 -6.22 -13.36 -17.47
C GLY A 23 -5.09 -12.36 -17.31
N ALA A 24 -5.13 -11.29 -18.08
CA ALA A 24 -4.31 -10.13 -17.81
C ALA A 24 -4.63 -9.76 -16.37
N PHE A 25 -3.70 -10.02 -15.44
CA PHE A 25 -3.82 -9.54 -14.08
C PHE A 25 -3.85 -8.02 -14.18
N ALA A 26 -5.02 -7.46 -14.01
CA ALA A 26 -5.19 -6.03 -13.99
C ALA A 26 -4.28 -5.45 -12.92
N LYS A 27 -3.54 -4.42 -13.29
CA LYS A 27 -2.50 -3.82 -12.46
C LYS A 27 -3.16 -3.04 -11.33
N VAL A 28 -3.14 -3.59 -10.11
CA VAL A 28 -3.50 -2.84 -8.91
C VAL A 28 -2.46 -1.73 -8.68
N VAL A 29 -2.95 -0.51 -8.47
CA VAL A 29 -2.14 0.66 -8.12
C VAL A 29 -2.48 1.08 -6.70
N LEU A 30 -1.48 1.08 -5.84
CA LEU A 30 -1.61 1.48 -4.44
C LEU A 30 -1.21 2.95 -4.28
N PRO A 31 -1.90 3.73 -3.40
CA PRO A 31 -1.44 5.05 -3.04
C PRO A 31 -0.12 4.97 -2.29
N VAL A 32 0.65 6.05 -2.35
CA VAL A 32 2.01 6.12 -1.80
C VAL A 32 2.08 5.70 -0.32
N LEU A 33 1.06 6.06 0.47
CA LEU A 33 1.02 5.72 1.89
C LEU A 33 0.71 4.24 2.18
N VAL A 34 0.16 3.50 1.20
CA VAL A 34 -0.08 2.05 1.30
C VAL A 34 1.13 1.31 0.73
N SER A 35 2.18 1.22 1.51
CA SER A 35 3.48 0.70 1.10
C SER A 35 4.20 0.01 2.25
N ASP A 36 5.35 -0.58 1.96
CA ASP A 36 6.21 -1.20 2.97
C ASP A 36 6.50 -0.22 4.11
N GLY A 37 6.57 -0.76 5.31
CA GLY A 37 6.86 0.01 6.51
C GLY A 37 5.69 0.86 7.04
N MET A 38 4.52 0.87 6.40
CA MET A 38 3.38 1.68 6.83
C MET A 38 2.93 1.36 8.27
N VAL A 39 2.34 2.38 8.91
CA VAL A 39 1.67 2.22 10.20
C VAL A 39 0.18 2.40 10.01
N LEU A 40 -0.61 1.42 10.48
CA LEU A 40 -2.07 1.44 10.47
C LEU A 40 -2.59 1.85 11.85
N GLN A 41 -3.64 2.68 11.90
CA GLN A 41 -4.22 3.18 13.15
C GLN A 41 -4.77 2.03 13.99
N ARG A 42 -4.32 1.89 15.26
CA ARG A 42 -4.87 0.92 16.20
C ARG A 42 -6.26 1.29 16.69
N ASN A 43 -7.00 0.30 17.17
CA ASN A 43 -8.31 0.44 17.82
C ASN A 43 -9.39 1.12 16.95
N ALA A 44 -9.18 1.18 15.64
CA ALA A 44 -10.12 1.70 14.66
C ALA A 44 -10.22 0.73 13.47
N PRO A 45 -11.33 0.74 12.71
CA PRO A 45 -11.39 0.01 11.45
C PRO A 45 -10.28 0.48 10.50
N LEU A 46 -9.60 -0.48 9.86
CA LEU A 46 -8.46 -0.21 8.99
C LEU A 46 -8.93 -0.20 7.54
N THR A 47 -8.89 0.94 6.88
CA THR A 47 -9.25 1.04 5.47
C THR A 47 -7.98 0.95 4.62
N ILE A 48 -7.99 -0.01 3.68
CA ILE A 48 -6.99 -0.17 2.64
C ILE A 48 -7.67 0.11 1.31
N TRP A 49 -7.03 0.91 0.45
CA TRP A 49 -7.62 1.37 -0.79
C TRP A 49 -6.59 1.49 -1.91
N GLY A 50 -7.08 1.65 -3.13
CA GLY A 50 -6.25 1.85 -4.30
C GLY A 50 -7.08 1.97 -5.57
N LYS A 51 -6.39 1.79 -6.70
CA LYS A 51 -7.00 1.73 -8.02
C LYS A 51 -6.71 0.39 -8.69
N ALA A 52 -7.61 -0.01 -9.58
CA ALA A 52 -7.48 -1.17 -10.46
C ALA A 52 -8.30 -0.87 -11.74
N ASP A 53 -8.37 -1.80 -12.67
CA ASP A 53 -9.30 -1.65 -13.79
C ASP A 53 -10.77 -1.69 -13.31
N PRO A 54 -11.69 -0.99 -13.97
CA PRO A 54 -13.12 -1.06 -13.63
C PRO A 54 -13.63 -2.49 -13.55
N SER A 55 -14.40 -2.79 -12.52
CA SER A 55 -14.93 -4.14 -12.24
C SER A 55 -13.89 -5.21 -11.88
N GLU A 56 -12.63 -4.85 -11.71
CA GLU A 56 -11.58 -5.77 -11.28
C GLU A 56 -11.80 -6.27 -9.87
N LYS A 57 -11.53 -7.55 -9.66
CA LYS A 57 -11.61 -8.19 -8.34
C LYS A 57 -10.27 -8.04 -7.61
N VAL A 58 -10.28 -7.32 -6.51
CA VAL A 58 -9.12 -7.13 -5.65
C VAL A 58 -9.25 -8.00 -4.40
N CYS A 59 -8.21 -8.71 -4.07
CA CYS A 59 -8.12 -9.59 -2.92
C CYS A 59 -7.03 -9.11 -1.98
N VAL A 60 -7.42 -8.67 -0.78
CA VAL A 60 -6.51 -8.29 0.30
C VAL A 60 -6.41 -9.43 1.29
N LYS A 61 -5.20 -9.93 1.51
CA LYS A 61 -4.91 -10.95 2.54
C LYS A 61 -4.13 -10.30 3.67
N PHE A 62 -4.68 -10.37 4.86
CA PHE A 62 -4.04 -9.82 6.05
C PHE A 62 -4.39 -10.66 7.28
N GLN A 63 -3.41 -11.02 8.10
CA GLN A 63 -3.62 -11.80 9.35
C GLN A 63 -4.46 -13.06 9.12
N LYS A 64 -4.10 -13.98 8.31
CA LYS A 64 -4.83 -15.25 8.03
C LYS A 64 -6.26 -15.06 7.49
N LYS A 65 -6.70 -13.82 7.22
CA LYS A 65 -8.01 -13.50 6.64
C LYS A 65 -7.85 -12.97 5.22
N GLN A 66 -8.90 -13.17 4.46
CA GLN A 66 -9.00 -12.72 3.07
C GLN A 66 -10.23 -11.84 2.92
N TYR A 67 -10.04 -10.69 2.29
CA TYR A 67 -11.08 -9.71 2.01
C TYR A 67 -11.11 -9.48 0.50
N LYS A 68 -12.31 -9.55 -0.07
CA LYS A 68 -12.52 -9.38 -1.51
C LYS A 68 -13.38 -8.16 -1.75
N VAL A 69 -13.00 -7.37 -2.74
CA VAL A 69 -13.73 -6.18 -3.18
C VAL A 69 -13.65 -6.10 -4.70
N THR A 70 -14.62 -5.42 -5.32
CA THR A 70 -14.59 -5.13 -6.75
C THR A 70 -14.38 -3.64 -6.93
N ALA A 71 -13.48 -3.24 -7.83
CA ALA A 71 -13.28 -1.85 -8.18
C ALA A 71 -14.53 -1.28 -8.86
N ASP A 72 -14.83 -0.03 -8.55
CA ASP A 72 -15.97 0.69 -9.14
C ASP A 72 -15.74 1.08 -10.61
N GLU A 73 -16.68 1.80 -11.20
CA GLU A 73 -16.62 2.27 -12.61
C GLU A 73 -15.43 3.22 -12.86
N ASN A 74 -14.91 3.87 -11.82
CA ASN A 74 -13.74 4.74 -11.88
C ASN A 74 -12.43 4.01 -11.53
N GLY A 75 -12.50 2.68 -11.35
CA GLY A 75 -11.38 1.85 -10.94
C GLY A 75 -10.97 2.02 -9.47
N LYS A 76 -11.77 2.68 -8.62
CA LYS A 76 -11.47 2.84 -7.19
C LYS A 76 -11.97 1.65 -6.41
N TRP A 77 -11.18 1.20 -5.45
CA TRP A 77 -11.58 0.15 -4.52
C TRP A 77 -11.12 0.49 -3.10
N ALA A 78 -11.87 0.02 -2.14
CA ALA A 78 -11.52 0.09 -0.73
C ALA A 78 -12.06 -1.13 0.02
N VAL A 79 -11.30 -1.60 0.99
CA VAL A 79 -11.71 -2.65 1.91
C VAL A 79 -11.45 -2.22 3.34
N THR A 80 -12.41 -2.50 4.22
CA THR A 80 -12.29 -2.19 5.65
C THR A 80 -12.00 -3.48 6.42
N LEU A 81 -10.87 -3.49 7.10
CA LEU A 81 -10.45 -4.57 7.99
C LEU A 81 -10.90 -4.26 9.42
N PRO A 82 -11.14 -5.27 10.27
CA PRO A 82 -11.48 -5.06 11.67
C PRO A 82 -10.41 -4.28 12.43
N ALA A 83 -10.84 -3.55 13.45
CA ALA A 83 -9.93 -2.90 14.39
C ALA A 83 -8.97 -3.89 15.03
N MET A 84 -7.72 -3.47 15.20
CA MET A 84 -6.65 -4.26 15.80
C MET A 84 -6.00 -3.50 16.96
N LYS A 85 -5.41 -4.25 17.90
CA LYS A 85 -4.50 -3.70 18.90
C LYS A 85 -3.13 -3.41 18.27
N ALA A 86 -2.34 -2.58 18.94
CA ALA A 86 -0.96 -2.32 18.53
C ALA A 86 -0.16 -3.63 18.41
N GLY A 87 0.71 -3.69 17.41
CA GLY A 87 1.56 -4.85 17.13
C GLY A 87 2.18 -4.81 15.74
N GLY A 88 2.89 -5.86 15.41
CA GLY A 88 3.65 -6.03 14.16
C GLY A 88 5.07 -6.53 14.45
N PRO A 89 5.93 -6.62 13.44
CA PRO A 89 5.61 -6.31 12.03
C PRO A 89 4.73 -7.39 11.37
N TYR A 90 3.88 -6.95 10.46
CA TYR A 90 2.97 -7.79 9.68
C TYR A 90 3.28 -7.70 8.20
N SER A 91 2.79 -8.68 7.43
CA SER A 91 2.76 -8.61 5.97
C SER A 91 1.32 -8.63 5.46
N MET A 92 1.08 -7.93 4.35
CA MET A 92 -0.18 -7.87 3.64
C MET A 92 0.04 -8.23 2.17
N THR A 93 -0.88 -8.98 1.58
CA THR A 93 -0.86 -9.26 0.14
C THR A 93 -2.09 -8.64 -0.50
N ILE A 94 -1.92 -7.90 -1.58
CA ILE A 94 -2.98 -7.29 -2.38
C ILE A 94 -2.80 -7.77 -3.81
N ASN A 95 -3.63 -8.74 -4.24
CA ASN A 95 -3.43 -9.53 -5.44
C ASN A 95 -2.02 -10.16 -5.45
N ASP A 96 -1.13 -9.71 -6.33
CA ASP A 96 0.27 -10.11 -6.49
C ASP A 96 1.27 -9.22 -5.74
N ILE A 97 0.81 -8.07 -5.20
CA ILE A 97 1.65 -7.13 -4.44
C ILE A 97 1.77 -7.62 -3.00
N VAL A 98 3.00 -7.73 -2.52
CA VAL A 98 3.30 -8.06 -1.11
C VAL A 98 3.87 -6.83 -0.43
N LEU A 99 3.21 -6.40 0.63
CA LEU A 99 3.65 -5.32 1.52
C LEU A 99 4.19 -5.92 2.82
N ASN A 100 5.36 -5.50 3.23
CA ASN A 100 6.05 -6.02 4.40
C ASN A 100 6.24 -4.95 5.46
N ASP A 101 6.62 -5.40 6.65
CA ASP A 101 7.03 -4.56 7.76
C ASP A 101 5.95 -3.56 8.22
N ILE A 102 4.67 -3.98 8.17
CA ILE A 102 3.52 -3.18 8.56
C ILE A 102 3.37 -3.19 10.08
N LEU A 103 3.25 -2.01 10.68
CA LEU A 103 2.90 -1.87 12.09
C LEU A 103 1.43 -1.47 12.26
N VAL A 104 0.87 -1.81 13.40
CA VAL A 104 -0.39 -1.25 13.90
C VAL A 104 -0.08 -0.47 15.16
N GLY A 105 -0.38 0.83 15.18
CA GLY A 105 0.00 1.73 16.26
C GLY A 105 -0.81 3.02 16.23
N ASP A 106 -0.37 4.03 16.96
CA ASP A 106 -0.94 5.37 16.86
C ASP A 106 -0.39 6.09 15.63
N VAL A 107 -1.28 6.70 14.86
CA VAL A 107 -0.94 7.49 13.67
C VAL A 107 -1.29 8.95 13.93
N PHE A 108 -0.33 9.83 13.77
CA PHE A 108 -0.49 11.27 13.93
C PHE A 108 -0.31 11.97 12.59
N LEU A 109 -1.22 12.87 12.27
CA LEU A 109 -1.07 13.83 11.18
C LEU A 109 -0.51 15.13 11.75
N CYS A 110 0.77 15.37 11.50
CA CYS A 110 1.44 16.61 11.91
C CYS A 110 1.33 17.64 10.77
N SER A 111 0.54 18.68 10.98
CA SER A 111 0.29 19.74 10.01
C SER A 111 0.30 21.09 10.69
N GLY A 112 0.67 22.15 9.98
CA GLY A 112 0.71 23.51 10.51
C GLY A 112 1.59 24.42 9.67
N GLN A 113 2.21 25.38 10.33
CA GLN A 113 3.13 26.33 9.73
C GLN A 113 4.59 25.95 10.03
N SER A 114 5.50 26.91 9.88
CA SER A 114 6.96 26.74 9.97
C SER A 114 7.45 25.95 11.18
N ASN A 115 6.79 26.09 12.34
CA ASN A 115 7.21 25.35 13.55
C ASN A 115 6.94 23.84 13.45
N MET A 116 5.98 23.42 12.63
CA MET A 116 5.72 22.00 12.38
C MET A 116 6.76 21.35 11.46
N GLU A 117 7.45 22.15 10.70
CA GLU A 117 8.50 21.72 9.80
C GLU A 117 9.89 21.81 10.41
N LEU A 118 10.02 22.48 11.55
CA LEU A 118 11.31 22.71 12.19
C LEU A 118 11.99 21.37 12.51
N PRO A 119 13.10 21.03 11.86
CA PRO A 119 13.78 19.77 12.13
C PRO A 119 14.48 19.80 13.49
N VAL A 120 14.64 18.63 14.08
CA VAL A 120 15.22 18.46 15.41
C VAL A 120 16.63 19.03 15.50
N ASN A 121 17.42 19.00 14.43
CA ASN A 121 18.77 19.55 14.41
C ASN A 121 18.82 21.07 14.72
N ARG A 122 17.70 21.79 14.58
CA ARG A 122 17.61 23.23 14.90
C ARG A 122 17.40 23.50 16.39
N VAL A 123 17.13 22.47 17.16
CA VAL A 123 16.87 22.55 18.61
C VAL A 123 17.81 21.66 19.43
N MET A 124 18.86 21.14 18.80
CA MET A 124 19.84 20.23 19.43
C MET A 124 20.46 20.78 20.70
N ASP A 125 20.69 22.11 20.78
CA ASP A 125 21.27 22.76 21.99
C ASP A 125 20.45 22.49 23.26
N LYS A 126 19.15 22.18 23.11
CA LYS A 126 18.24 21.92 24.23
C LYS A 126 17.99 20.43 24.48
N TYR A 127 18.17 19.59 23.49
CA TYR A 127 17.71 18.19 23.50
C TYR A 127 18.80 17.22 23.04
N ALA A 128 20.07 17.63 23.10
CA ALA A 128 21.18 16.80 22.63
C ALA A 128 21.22 15.45 23.34
N ASP A 129 21.07 15.44 24.65
CA ASP A 129 21.18 14.23 25.48
C ASP A 129 20.06 13.22 25.18
N GLU A 130 18.85 13.70 24.80
CA GLU A 130 17.71 12.83 24.48
C GLU A 130 17.76 12.29 23.04
N ILE A 131 18.46 13.01 22.16
CA ILE A 131 18.45 12.73 20.72
C ILE A 131 19.71 11.98 20.29
N GLU A 132 20.85 12.23 20.92
CA GLU A 132 22.11 11.59 20.59
C GLU A 132 22.01 10.08 20.83
N GLY A 133 22.22 9.30 19.76
CA GLY A 133 22.11 7.85 19.80
C GLY A 133 20.66 7.32 19.85
N TYR A 134 19.64 8.19 19.76
CA TYR A 134 18.25 7.72 19.75
C TYR A 134 17.94 6.89 18.53
N GLU A 135 17.39 5.71 18.78
CA GLU A 135 16.88 4.79 17.77
C GLU A 135 15.61 4.12 18.25
N ASN A 136 14.57 4.14 17.44
CA ASN A 136 13.35 3.41 17.72
C ASN A 136 12.65 3.02 16.41
N THR A 137 12.85 1.80 15.98
CA THR A 137 12.26 1.27 14.73
C THR A 137 10.75 1.07 14.81
N SER A 138 10.14 1.16 16.01
CA SER A 138 8.67 1.17 16.17
C SER A 138 8.07 2.56 15.93
N VAL A 139 8.86 3.62 15.94
CA VAL A 139 8.46 4.97 15.52
C VAL A 139 8.80 5.13 14.05
N ARG A 140 7.79 5.49 13.25
CA ARG A 140 7.96 5.69 11.81
C ARG A 140 7.34 6.99 11.37
N TYR A 141 7.88 7.57 10.32
CA TYR A 141 7.39 8.80 9.79
C TYR A 141 7.42 8.82 8.26
N VAL A 142 6.59 9.68 7.72
CA VAL A 142 6.59 10.09 6.31
C VAL A 142 6.63 11.60 6.30
N LYS A 143 7.64 12.18 5.67
CA LYS A 143 7.69 13.61 5.40
C LYS A 143 7.09 13.87 4.02
N VAL A 144 5.90 14.45 3.99
CA VAL A 144 5.20 14.75 2.73
C VAL A 144 5.95 15.88 2.00
N PRO A 145 6.42 15.66 0.76
CA PRO A 145 7.13 16.69 0.02
C PRO A 145 6.21 17.84 -0.36
N TYR A 146 6.72 19.06 -0.34
CA TYR A 146 5.99 20.22 -0.83
C TYR A 146 5.49 20.03 -2.26
N SER A 147 4.24 20.37 -2.46
CA SER A 147 3.62 20.42 -3.77
C SER A 147 2.62 21.56 -3.80
N TYR A 148 2.91 22.56 -4.61
CA TYR A 148 2.02 23.70 -4.80
C TYR A 148 1.23 23.48 -6.08
N ASP A 149 -0.07 23.31 -5.93
CA ASP A 149 -1.01 23.23 -7.02
C ASP A 149 -2.33 23.85 -6.57
N PHE A 150 -2.64 24.99 -7.15
CA PHE A 150 -3.85 25.75 -6.80
C PHE A 150 -4.99 25.50 -7.80
N SER A 151 -4.77 24.65 -8.80
CA SER A 151 -5.74 24.39 -9.87
C SER A 151 -6.68 23.24 -9.53
N GLN A 152 -6.19 22.22 -8.82
CA GLN A 152 -6.98 21.02 -8.52
C GLN A 152 -6.46 20.28 -7.26
N GLN A 153 -7.36 19.52 -6.67
CA GLN A 153 -7.01 18.59 -5.60
C GLN A 153 -6.19 17.42 -6.18
N LYS A 154 -5.09 17.08 -5.55
CA LYS A 154 -4.29 15.90 -5.88
C LYS A 154 -4.96 14.62 -5.34
N GLU A 155 -4.93 13.56 -6.12
CA GLU A 155 -5.44 12.25 -5.68
C GLU A 155 -4.43 11.51 -4.78
N ASP A 156 -3.14 11.81 -4.92
CA ASP A 156 -2.06 11.21 -4.13
C ASP A 156 -0.91 12.22 -3.92
N ILE A 157 -0.05 11.92 -2.98
CA ILE A 157 1.17 12.69 -2.70
C ILE A 157 2.30 12.27 -3.64
N ARG A 158 3.37 13.06 -3.70
CA ARG A 158 4.60 12.66 -4.39
C ARG A 158 5.19 11.42 -3.75
N PRO A 159 5.92 10.58 -4.50
CA PRO A 159 6.55 9.37 -3.97
C PRO A 159 7.39 9.65 -2.72
N VAL A 160 7.09 8.94 -1.66
CA VAL A 160 7.80 8.93 -0.38
C VAL A 160 7.78 7.52 0.18
N THR A 161 8.60 7.25 1.19
CA THR A 161 8.63 5.96 1.88
C THR A 161 8.45 6.17 3.39
N TRP A 162 7.84 5.21 4.04
CA TRP A 162 7.85 5.11 5.49
C TRP A 162 9.28 4.85 5.96
N ARG A 163 9.75 5.62 6.92
CA ARG A 163 11.10 5.51 7.47
C ARG A 163 11.03 5.24 8.97
N PRO A 164 11.74 4.20 9.46
CA PRO A 164 11.90 4.03 10.90
C PRO A 164 12.76 5.16 11.47
N MET A 165 12.55 5.49 12.74
CA MET A 165 13.39 6.46 13.45
C MET A 165 14.72 5.80 13.81
N THR A 166 15.80 6.31 13.25
CA THR A 166 17.17 5.83 13.46
C THR A 166 18.08 6.97 13.87
N THR A 167 19.25 6.66 14.37
CA THR A 167 20.29 7.67 14.71
C THR A 167 20.66 8.57 13.55
N GLU A 168 20.52 8.07 12.31
CA GLU A 168 20.84 8.84 11.10
C GLU A 168 19.78 9.88 10.76
N ASN A 169 18.50 9.57 11.01
CA ASN A 169 17.38 10.39 10.55
C ASN A 169 16.55 11.06 11.66
N VAL A 170 16.86 10.81 12.92
CA VAL A 170 16.15 11.43 14.06
C VAL A 170 16.30 12.96 14.09
N LYS A 171 17.30 13.48 13.40
CA LYS A 171 17.61 14.92 13.33
C LYS A 171 16.98 15.65 12.13
N ASP A 172 16.34 14.91 11.20
CA ASP A 172 15.79 15.43 9.93
C ASP A 172 14.50 16.27 10.09
#